data_6c849361a3adb6ffb1f2281ef8d31c97
#
_entry.id   6c849361a3adb6ffb1f2281ef8d31c97
#
_cell.length_a   1.000
_cell.length_b   1.000
_cell.length_c   1.000
_cell.angle_alpha   90.00
_cell.angle_beta   90.00
_cell.angle_gamma   90.00
#
_symmetry.space_group_name_H-M   'P 1'
#
loop_
_entity.id
_entity.type
_entity.pdbx_description
1 polymer ?
#
loop_
_entity_poly.entity_id
_entity_poly.type
_entity_poly.pdbx_seq_one_letter_code
_entity_poly.pdbx_strand_id
1 'polypeptide(L)'
;MSQYNILVVDDDREIVRSLSKLLELEGYRVKKAYNGMEALKQAVNPALRLIVIDVMMPRLDGLSAVMKIREKRNLPIIVLSAKSEDSDKVLGLSMGADDYITKPFNPLELVARVKTQLRRYTRYNTGEAAEPRETAEHDFRGLQISRTTHKCVLFGEELALTPLEFAILWYLCEHRGQVVPSEELFEAVWGEKYMDSNNTVMSHIARLREKMHEPSRRPRFIKTVWGVGYTIE
;
A
#
# COMPACT_ATOMS: atom_id res chain seq x y z
N MET A 1 -7.29 21.52 10.26
CA MET A 1 -6.75 20.53 9.30
C MET A 1 -5.64 19.76 10.01
N SER A 2 -5.75 18.46 10.16
CA SER A 2 -4.73 17.64 10.78
C SER A 2 -3.51 17.59 9.87
N GLN A 3 -2.38 18.11 10.35
CA GLN A 3 -1.15 18.21 9.59
C GLN A 3 -0.41 16.87 9.63
N TYR A 4 -0.53 16.06 8.56
CA TYR A 4 0.14 14.77 8.47
C TYR A 4 1.65 14.91 8.28
N ASN A 5 2.41 14.04 8.94
CA ASN A 5 3.85 13.96 8.75
C ASN A 5 4.17 12.96 7.63
N ILE A 6 4.90 13.42 6.63
CA ILE A 6 5.40 12.63 5.49
C ILE A 6 6.93 12.58 5.58
N LEU A 7 7.52 11.43 5.32
CA LEU A 7 8.96 11.28 5.18
C LEU A 7 9.31 11.19 3.69
N VAL A 8 10.19 12.07 3.23
CA VAL A 8 10.76 12.04 1.88
C VAL A 8 12.21 11.57 1.98
N VAL A 9 12.54 10.54 1.22
CA VAL A 9 13.85 9.86 1.24
C VAL A 9 14.41 9.75 -0.17
N ASP A 10 15.52 10.39 -0.43
CA ASP A 10 16.26 10.33 -1.70
C ASP A 10 17.69 10.79 -1.39
N ASP A 11 18.72 10.21 -2.02
CA ASP A 11 20.11 10.66 -1.83
C ASP A 11 20.41 11.98 -2.54
N ASP A 12 19.62 12.33 -3.55
CA ASP A 12 19.64 13.63 -4.20
C ASP A 12 18.93 14.70 -3.33
N ARG A 13 19.75 15.60 -2.77
CA ARG A 13 19.28 16.69 -1.91
C ARG A 13 18.35 17.67 -2.61
N GLU A 14 18.50 17.85 -3.92
CA GLU A 14 17.64 18.75 -4.69
C GLU A 14 16.26 18.15 -4.92
N ILE A 15 16.19 16.84 -5.18
CA ILE A 15 14.93 16.09 -5.27
C ILE A 15 14.20 16.16 -3.92
N VAL A 16 14.88 15.83 -2.81
CA VAL A 16 14.30 15.92 -1.46
C VAL A 16 13.79 17.33 -1.18
N ARG A 17 14.55 18.37 -1.54
CA ARG A 17 14.16 19.77 -1.32
C ARG A 17 12.92 20.14 -2.12
N SER A 18 12.89 19.78 -3.40
CA SER A 18 11.81 20.10 -4.33
C SER A 18 10.51 19.38 -3.92
N LEU A 19 10.58 18.09 -3.64
CA LEU A 19 9.43 17.30 -3.17
C LEU A 19 8.93 17.79 -1.82
N SER A 20 9.83 18.10 -0.90
CA SER A 20 9.44 18.63 0.41
C SER A 20 8.68 19.94 0.27
N LYS A 21 9.19 20.88 -0.54
CA LYS A 21 8.52 22.16 -0.76
C LYS A 21 7.14 21.99 -1.39
N LEU A 22 7.01 21.06 -2.36
CA LEU A 22 5.74 20.75 -3.00
C LEU A 22 4.71 20.21 -1.97
N LEU A 23 5.12 19.26 -1.14
CA LEU A 23 4.23 18.67 -0.13
C LEU A 23 3.92 19.65 1.01
N GLU A 24 4.85 20.52 1.38
CA GLU A 24 4.62 21.57 2.36
C GLU A 24 3.58 22.61 1.86
N LEU A 25 3.58 22.94 0.57
CA LEU A 25 2.56 23.79 -0.06
C LEU A 25 1.16 23.16 -0.02
N GLU A 26 1.08 21.83 -0.03
CA GLU A 26 -0.18 21.08 0.14
C GLU A 26 -0.61 20.94 1.62
N GLY A 27 0.12 21.56 2.55
CA GLY A 27 -0.21 21.60 3.98
C GLY A 27 0.32 20.42 4.80
N TYR A 28 1.25 19.63 4.27
CA TYR A 28 1.87 18.52 5.01
C TYR A 28 3.12 18.98 5.79
N ARG A 29 3.45 18.27 6.86
CA ARG A 29 4.75 18.38 7.53
C ARG A 29 5.71 17.36 6.93
N VAL A 30 6.84 17.84 6.39
CA VAL A 30 7.80 16.96 5.74
C VAL A 30 9.04 16.76 6.59
N LYS A 31 9.39 15.48 6.79
CA LYS A 31 10.67 15.03 7.30
C LYS A 31 11.53 14.57 6.14
N LYS A 32 12.84 14.73 6.26
CA LYS A 32 13.80 14.48 5.18
C LYS A 32 14.80 13.43 5.62
N ALA A 33 15.14 12.51 4.75
CA ALA A 33 16.22 11.56 4.92
C ALA A 33 16.98 11.39 3.59
N TYR A 34 18.25 11.02 3.65
CA TYR A 34 19.13 11.00 2.48
C TYR A 34 19.73 9.62 2.22
N ASN A 35 19.25 8.60 2.89
CA ASN A 35 19.58 7.19 2.69
C ASN A 35 18.63 6.30 3.48
N GLY A 36 18.65 4.99 3.20
CA GLY A 36 17.79 4.02 3.87
C GLY A 36 18.03 3.90 5.38
N MET A 37 19.25 4.13 5.87
CA MET A 37 19.55 4.09 7.32
C MET A 37 18.88 5.24 8.07
N GLU A 38 18.87 6.44 7.49
CA GLU A 38 18.16 7.59 8.03
C GLU A 38 16.65 7.37 7.97
N ALA A 39 16.15 6.79 6.87
CA ALA A 39 14.75 6.42 6.73
C ALA A 39 14.30 5.50 7.86
N LEU A 40 15.06 4.44 8.17
CA LEU A 40 14.76 3.51 9.26
C LEU A 40 14.68 4.21 10.61
N LYS A 41 15.63 5.12 10.92
CA LYS A 41 15.64 5.89 12.17
C LYS A 41 14.39 6.77 12.30
N GLN A 42 13.91 7.34 11.20
CA GLN A 42 12.74 8.21 11.21
C GLN A 42 11.41 7.44 11.16
N ALA A 43 11.41 6.26 10.55
CA ALA A 43 10.23 5.42 10.42
C ALA A 43 9.64 4.94 11.76
N VAL A 44 10.43 4.93 12.84
CA VAL A 44 9.94 4.59 14.19
C VAL A 44 9.00 5.64 14.78
N ASN A 45 8.98 6.85 14.23
CA ASN A 45 8.13 7.93 14.74
C ASN A 45 6.64 7.60 14.54
N PRO A 46 5.85 7.47 15.61
CA PRO A 46 4.43 7.09 15.51
C PRO A 46 3.56 8.15 14.82
N ALA A 47 4.03 9.42 14.77
CA ALA A 47 3.32 10.48 14.08
C ALA A 47 3.49 10.45 12.54
N LEU A 48 4.41 9.64 12.02
CA LEU A 48 4.59 9.47 10.58
C LEU A 48 3.40 8.73 9.97
N ARG A 49 2.91 9.24 8.83
CA ARG A 49 1.71 8.72 8.16
C ARG A 49 1.95 8.20 6.75
N LEU A 50 3.06 8.58 6.12
CA LEU A 50 3.42 8.14 4.77
C LEU A 50 4.91 8.32 4.55
N ILE A 51 5.50 7.43 3.75
CA ILE A 51 6.88 7.53 3.27
C ILE A 51 6.88 7.59 1.75
N VAL A 52 7.66 8.52 1.19
CA VAL A 52 8.06 8.54 -0.22
C VAL A 52 9.55 8.23 -0.24
N ILE A 53 9.96 7.16 -0.93
CA ILE A 53 11.33 6.67 -0.88
C ILE A 53 11.87 6.31 -2.27
N ASP A 54 13.08 6.78 -2.58
CA ASP A 54 13.79 6.36 -3.78
C ASP A 54 14.36 4.94 -3.63
N VAL A 55 14.39 4.20 -4.72
CA VAL A 55 14.99 2.84 -4.77
C VAL A 55 16.49 2.91 -4.73
N MET A 56 17.07 3.77 -5.55
CA MET A 56 18.50 3.76 -5.84
C MET A 56 19.26 4.70 -4.90
N MET A 57 19.61 4.22 -3.73
CA MET A 57 20.35 5.01 -2.73
C MET A 57 21.61 4.27 -2.25
N PRO A 58 22.68 5.01 -1.90
CA PRO A 58 23.90 4.41 -1.34
C PRO A 58 23.67 3.87 0.09
N ARG A 59 24.54 2.95 0.54
CA ARG A 59 24.57 2.28 1.84
C ARG A 59 23.45 1.28 2.06
N LEU A 60 22.23 1.71 2.14
CA LEU A 60 21.02 0.88 2.23
C LEU A 60 20.05 1.39 1.18
N ASP A 61 19.79 0.55 0.18
CA ASP A 61 18.84 0.85 -0.88
C ASP A 61 17.39 0.97 -0.36
N GLY A 62 16.54 1.61 -1.16
CA GLY A 62 15.17 1.90 -0.75
C GLY A 62 14.32 0.66 -0.53
N LEU A 63 14.48 -0.38 -1.35
CA LEU A 63 13.70 -1.62 -1.22
C LEU A 63 14.06 -2.38 0.05
N SER A 64 15.35 -2.49 0.36
CA SER A 64 15.82 -3.07 1.63
C SER A 64 15.33 -2.26 2.84
N ALA A 65 15.25 -0.93 2.72
CA ALA A 65 14.69 -0.09 3.76
C ALA A 65 13.18 -0.34 3.94
N VAL A 66 12.43 -0.45 2.83
CA VAL A 66 10.99 -0.77 2.84
C VAL A 66 10.73 -2.09 3.56
N MET A 67 11.44 -3.15 3.23
CA MET A 67 11.30 -4.46 3.89
C MET A 67 11.46 -4.34 5.41
N LYS A 68 12.55 -3.70 5.87
CA LYS A 68 12.81 -3.51 7.31
C LYS A 68 11.78 -2.62 8.00
N ILE A 69 11.22 -1.63 7.30
CA ILE A 69 10.12 -0.81 7.83
C ILE A 69 8.87 -1.66 8.00
N ARG A 70 8.57 -2.54 7.04
CA ARG A 70 7.40 -3.42 7.05
C ARG A 70 7.39 -4.43 8.20
N GLU A 71 8.54 -4.84 8.69
CA GLU A 71 8.62 -5.69 9.90
C GLU A 71 7.94 -5.05 11.13
N LYS A 72 7.85 -3.71 11.15
CA LYS A 72 7.40 -2.95 12.35
C LYS A 72 6.25 -2.00 12.09
N ARG A 73 5.98 -1.63 10.83
CA ARG A 73 5.05 -0.55 10.47
C ARG A 73 4.26 -0.86 9.20
N ASN A 74 2.96 -0.62 9.28
CA ASN A 74 2.01 -0.79 8.17
C ASN A 74 1.54 0.54 7.56
N LEU A 75 2.32 1.63 7.72
CA LEU A 75 2.01 2.92 7.09
C LEU A 75 2.25 2.87 5.56
N PRO A 76 1.54 3.70 4.76
CA PRO A 76 1.71 3.73 3.32
C PRO A 76 3.13 4.10 2.89
N ILE A 77 3.66 3.38 1.89
CA ILE A 77 4.97 3.65 1.29
C ILE A 77 4.82 3.75 -0.22
N ILE A 78 5.21 4.90 -0.77
CA ILE A 78 5.31 5.15 -2.20
C ILE A 78 6.78 5.07 -2.59
N VAL A 79 7.10 4.21 -3.55
CA VAL A 79 8.46 4.03 -4.05
C VAL A 79 8.66 4.85 -5.32
N LEU A 80 9.76 5.59 -5.38
CA LEU A 80 10.24 6.27 -6.59
C LEU A 80 11.34 5.46 -7.23
N SER A 81 11.33 5.27 -8.55
CA SER A 81 12.39 4.53 -9.24
C SER A 81 12.67 5.08 -10.64
N ALA A 82 13.93 5.07 -11.04
CA ALA A 82 14.35 5.39 -12.41
C ALA A 82 14.08 4.24 -13.40
N LYS A 83 13.74 3.05 -12.91
CA LYS A 83 13.56 1.86 -13.75
C LYS A 83 12.11 1.73 -14.18
N SER A 84 11.91 1.64 -15.48
CA SER A 84 10.60 1.53 -16.14
C SER A 84 10.20 0.08 -16.46
N GLU A 85 11.09 -0.90 -16.24
CA GLU A 85 10.78 -2.29 -16.52
C GLU A 85 9.74 -2.84 -15.54
N ASP A 86 8.76 -3.57 -16.07
CA ASP A 86 7.67 -4.14 -15.27
C ASP A 86 8.17 -5.09 -14.17
N SER A 87 9.28 -5.78 -14.40
CA SER A 87 9.96 -6.60 -13.41
C SER A 87 10.37 -5.84 -12.15
N ASP A 88 10.84 -4.60 -12.29
CA ASP A 88 11.29 -3.77 -11.16
C ASP A 88 10.09 -3.19 -10.37
N LYS A 89 8.99 -2.88 -11.05
CA LYS A 89 7.74 -2.48 -10.40
C LYS A 89 7.16 -3.64 -9.57
N VAL A 90 7.12 -4.83 -10.16
CA VAL A 90 6.67 -6.06 -9.47
C VAL A 90 7.55 -6.34 -8.26
N LEU A 91 8.87 -6.18 -8.39
CA LEU A 91 9.80 -6.38 -7.29
C LEU A 91 9.57 -5.38 -6.16
N GLY A 92 9.47 -4.09 -6.47
CA GLY A 92 9.20 -3.03 -5.47
C GLY A 92 7.90 -3.26 -4.71
N LEU A 93 6.84 -3.59 -5.42
CA LEU A 93 5.54 -3.91 -4.83
C LEU A 93 5.58 -5.22 -4.04
N SER A 94 6.29 -6.23 -4.51
CA SER A 94 6.48 -7.51 -3.77
C SER A 94 7.27 -7.31 -2.48
N MET A 95 8.17 -6.33 -2.41
CA MET A 95 8.97 -6.01 -1.23
C MET A 95 8.23 -5.13 -0.20
N GLY A 96 6.96 -4.79 -0.41
CA GLY A 96 6.15 -4.12 0.60
C GLY A 96 5.74 -2.68 0.30
N ALA A 97 6.06 -2.13 -0.87
CA ALA A 97 5.52 -0.84 -1.30
C ALA A 97 4.01 -0.92 -1.53
N ASP A 98 3.29 0.17 -1.27
CA ASP A 98 1.85 0.27 -1.56
C ASP A 98 1.60 0.92 -2.92
N ASP A 99 2.57 1.69 -3.41
CA ASP A 99 2.49 2.35 -4.71
C ASP A 99 3.88 2.58 -5.29
N TYR A 100 3.95 2.81 -6.59
CA TYR A 100 5.19 2.94 -7.34
C TYR A 100 5.08 4.06 -8.37
N ILE A 101 6.07 4.94 -8.43
CA ILE A 101 6.14 6.06 -9.37
C ILE A 101 7.47 5.99 -10.13
N THR A 102 7.40 6.02 -11.46
CA THR A 102 8.59 5.99 -12.31
C THR A 102 9.17 7.40 -12.51
N LYS A 103 10.46 7.57 -12.33
CA LYS A 103 11.19 8.80 -12.68
C LYS A 103 11.51 8.82 -14.20
N PRO A 104 11.34 9.95 -14.92
CA PRO A 104 10.82 11.23 -14.42
C PRO A 104 9.30 11.19 -14.25
N PHE A 105 8.78 11.81 -13.20
CA PHE A 105 7.35 11.86 -12.90
C PHE A 105 6.82 13.30 -12.88
N ASN A 106 5.52 13.42 -13.10
CA ASN A 106 4.83 14.68 -12.92
C ASN A 106 4.65 14.95 -11.40
N PRO A 107 5.08 16.12 -10.88
CA PRO A 107 4.87 16.48 -9.48
C PRO A 107 3.40 16.40 -9.02
N LEU A 108 2.45 16.73 -9.91
CA LEU A 108 1.03 16.62 -9.60
C LEU A 108 0.56 15.16 -9.43
N GLU A 109 1.18 14.22 -10.15
CA GLU A 109 0.93 12.79 -9.98
C GLU A 109 1.34 12.33 -8.58
N LEU A 110 2.54 12.70 -8.14
CA LEU A 110 3.01 12.37 -6.79
C LEU A 110 2.05 12.93 -5.73
N VAL A 111 1.62 14.18 -5.84
CA VAL A 111 0.68 14.79 -4.90
C VAL A 111 -0.65 14.04 -4.87
N ALA A 112 -1.19 13.66 -6.03
CA ALA A 112 -2.43 12.91 -6.13
C ALA A 112 -2.33 11.54 -5.43
N ARG A 113 -1.23 10.81 -5.65
CA ARG A 113 -0.96 9.52 -5.01
C ARG A 113 -0.78 9.66 -3.50
N VAL A 114 -0.03 10.64 -3.04
CA VAL A 114 0.12 10.95 -1.61
C VAL A 114 -1.23 11.25 -0.97
N LYS A 115 -2.08 12.08 -1.58
CA LYS A 115 -3.44 12.37 -1.10
C LYS A 115 -4.30 11.11 -1.02
N THR A 116 -4.25 10.27 -2.04
CA THR A 116 -5.01 9.02 -2.11
C THR A 116 -4.57 8.04 -1.02
N GLN A 117 -3.27 7.83 -0.84
CA GLN A 117 -2.72 6.93 0.17
C GLN A 117 -3.01 7.44 1.60
N LEU A 118 -2.86 8.74 1.85
CA LEU A 118 -3.19 9.33 3.16
C LEU A 118 -4.68 9.25 3.47
N ARG A 119 -5.56 9.52 2.47
CA ARG A 119 -7.02 9.39 2.64
C ARG A 119 -7.42 7.98 3.04
N ARG A 120 -6.83 6.94 2.40
CA ARG A 120 -7.03 5.54 2.78
C ARG A 120 -6.55 5.30 4.21
N TYR A 121 -5.28 5.63 4.47
CA TYR A 121 -4.67 5.40 5.78
C TYR A 121 -5.47 6.06 6.91
N THR A 122 -6.01 7.26 6.69
CA THR A 122 -6.81 7.98 7.68
C THR A 122 -8.19 7.34 7.84
N ARG A 123 -8.89 7.06 6.73
CA ARG A 123 -10.20 6.38 6.80
C ARG A 123 -10.11 5.05 7.54
N TYR A 124 -9.01 4.32 7.34
CA TYR A 124 -8.79 3.04 7.98
C TYR A 124 -8.39 3.16 9.45
N ASN A 125 -7.75 4.25 9.89
CA ASN A 125 -7.30 4.40 11.29
C ASN A 125 -8.24 5.26 12.15
N THR A 126 -9.12 6.07 11.59
CA THR A 126 -10.00 6.97 12.37
C THR A 126 -11.41 6.41 12.60
N GLY A 127 -11.75 5.28 11.99
CA GLY A 127 -13.10 4.72 12.10
C GLY A 127 -14.20 5.64 11.56
N GLU A 128 -13.84 6.67 10.77
CA GLU A 128 -14.82 7.50 10.08
C GLU A 128 -15.54 6.66 9.02
N ALA A 129 -16.65 6.10 9.44
CA ALA A 129 -17.50 5.25 8.66
C ALA A 129 -17.98 5.99 7.40
N ALA A 130 -17.72 5.39 6.23
CA ALA A 130 -18.64 5.55 5.12
C ALA A 130 -20.05 5.19 5.63
N GLU A 131 -21.09 5.81 5.04
CA GLU A 131 -22.50 5.54 5.36
C GLU A 131 -22.77 4.06 5.66
N PRO A 132 -23.66 3.74 6.60
CA PRO A 132 -23.93 2.38 7.04
C PRO A 132 -24.39 1.53 5.86
N ARG A 133 -23.45 0.79 5.25
CA ARG A 133 -23.78 -0.31 4.34
C ARG A 133 -24.15 -1.51 5.19
N GLU A 134 -25.09 -2.29 4.75
CA GLU A 134 -25.77 -3.37 5.48
C GLU A 134 -24.85 -4.43 6.12
N THR A 135 -23.58 -4.53 5.74
CA THR A 135 -22.60 -5.43 6.36
C THR A 135 -21.31 -4.68 6.70
N ALA A 136 -21.07 -4.45 8.00
CA ALA A 136 -19.80 -3.88 8.49
C ALA A 136 -18.75 -4.95 8.77
N GLU A 137 -19.11 -6.24 8.66
CA GLU A 137 -18.27 -7.38 9.03
C GLU A 137 -18.52 -8.58 8.11
N HIS A 138 -17.47 -9.32 7.80
CA HIS A 138 -17.55 -10.62 7.16
C HIS A 138 -16.92 -11.66 8.06
N ASP A 139 -17.62 -12.78 8.26
CA ASP A 139 -17.14 -13.95 9.00
C ASP A 139 -17.46 -15.22 8.20
N PHE A 140 -16.41 -15.90 7.76
CA PHE A 140 -16.56 -17.18 7.05
C PHE A 140 -15.27 -18.00 7.08
N ARG A 141 -15.42 -19.29 7.25
CA ARG A 141 -14.30 -20.26 7.21
C ARG A 141 -13.12 -19.92 8.13
N GLY A 142 -13.35 -19.16 9.21
CA GLY A 142 -12.32 -18.71 10.14
C GLY A 142 -11.63 -17.40 9.76
N LEU A 143 -12.02 -16.76 8.64
CA LEU A 143 -11.64 -15.41 8.32
C LEU A 143 -12.71 -14.44 8.84
N GLN A 144 -12.30 -13.54 9.72
CA GLN A 144 -13.12 -12.45 10.25
C GLN A 144 -12.47 -11.14 9.86
N ILE A 145 -13.21 -10.28 9.18
CA ILE A 145 -12.77 -8.95 8.79
C ILE A 145 -13.85 -7.93 9.11
N SER A 146 -13.46 -6.88 9.82
CA SER A 146 -14.36 -5.83 10.27
C SER A 146 -13.93 -4.48 9.75
N ARG A 147 -14.80 -3.82 9.02
CA ARG A 147 -14.57 -2.46 8.51
C ARG A 147 -14.66 -1.42 9.61
N THR A 148 -15.46 -1.68 10.65
CA THR A 148 -15.64 -0.77 11.78
C THR A 148 -14.42 -0.72 12.68
N THR A 149 -13.82 -1.89 12.96
CA THR A 149 -12.63 -1.99 13.82
C THR A 149 -11.33 -2.01 13.05
N HIS A 150 -11.39 -2.15 11.72
CA HIS A 150 -10.25 -2.38 10.82
C HIS A 150 -9.36 -3.55 11.22
N LYS A 151 -9.97 -4.56 11.83
CA LYS A 151 -9.29 -5.79 12.21
C LYS A 151 -9.58 -6.89 11.22
N CYS A 152 -8.57 -7.69 10.97
CA CYS A 152 -8.68 -8.93 10.23
C CYS A 152 -8.10 -10.05 11.09
N VAL A 153 -8.85 -11.09 11.31
CA VAL A 153 -8.46 -12.26 12.11
C VAL A 153 -8.64 -13.50 11.24
N LEU A 154 -7.65 -14.35 11.21
CA LEU A 154 -7.70 -15.63 10.51
C LEU A 154 -7.42 -16.77 11.51
N PHE A 155 -8.39 -17.67 11.68
CA PHE A 155 -8.32 -18.78 12.66
C PHE A 155 -7.94 -18.35 14.09
N GLY A 156 -8.38 -17.16 14.51
CA GLY A 156 -8.10 -16.59 15.84
C GLY A 156 -6.82 -15.77 15.94
N GLU A 157 -6.00 -15.72 14.89
CA GLU A 157 -4.78 -14.90 14.84
C GLU A 157 -5.02 -13.60 14.10
N GLU A 158 -4.62 -12.46 14.67
CA GLU A 158 -4.76 -11.15 14.04
C GLU A 158 -3.75 -10.98 12.90
N LEU A 159 -4.25 -10.67 11.70
CA LEU A 159 -3.42 -10.41 10.52
C LEU A 159 -3.03 -8.93 10.45
N ALA A 160 -1.73 -8.67 10.48
CA ALA A 160 -1.17 -7.33 10.33
C ALA A 160 -1.18 -6.87 8.85
N LEU A 161 -2.33 -6.41 8.36
CA LEU A 161 -2.50 -5.95 6.99
C LEU A 161 -2.14 -4.47 6.86
N THR A 162 -1.55 -4.08 5.72
CA THR A 162 -1.49 -2.67 5.33
C THR A 162 -2.89 -2.17 4.96
N PRO A 163 -3.16 -0.86 4.96
CA PRO A 163 -4.45 -0.31 4.55
C PRO A 163 -4.88 -0.78 3.16
N LEU A 164 -3.93 -0.93 2.25
CA LEU A 164 -4.20 -1.38 0.89
C LEU A 164 -4.56 -2.87 0.82
N GLU A 165 -3.81 -3.71 1.53
CA GLU A 165 -4.11 -5.14 1.64
C GLU A 165 -5.48 -5.39 2.30
N PHE A 166 -5.79 -4.60 3.33
CA PHE A 166 -7.11 -4.64 3.96
C PHE A 166 -8.21 -4.26 2.95
N ALA A 167 -8.02 -3.19 2.17
CA ALA A 167 -8.98 -2.75 1.17
C ALA A 167 -9.21 -3.80 0.08
N ILE A 168 -8.15 -4.45 -0.40
CA ILE A 168 -8.24 -5.55 -1.38
C ILE A 168 -9.04 -6.72 -0.80
N LEU A 169 -8.65 -7.19 0.39
CA LEU A 169 -9.30 -8.32 1.04
C LEU A 169 -10.77 -8.02 1.35
N TRP A 170 -11.06 -6.81 1.82
CA TRP A 170 -12.41 -6.35 2.07
C TRP A 170 -13.27 -6.37 0.80
N TYR A 171 -12.76 -5.80 -0.30
CA TYR A 171 -13.49 -5.76 -1.57
C TYR A 171 -13.80 -7.17 -2.09
N LEU A 172 -12.86 -8.09 -1.98
CA LEU A 172 -13.09 -9.49 -2.34
C LEU A 172 -14.14 -10.16 -1.45
N CYS A 173 -14.17 -9.83 -0.14
CA CYS A 173 -15.17 -10.34 0.79
C CYS A 173 -16.58 -9.80 0.48
N GLU A 174 -16.70 -8.52 0.10
CA GLU A 174 -17.97 -7.93 -0.37
C GLU A 174 -18.51 -8.64 -1.63
N HIS A 175 -17.61 -9.15 -2.48
CA HIS A 175 -17.95 -9.87 -3.73
C HIS A 175 -17.72 -11.38 -3.61
N ARG A 176 -17.89 -11.93 -2.41
CA ARG A 176 -17.64 -13.35 -2.14
C ARG A 176 -18.42 -14.26 -3.10
N GLY A 177 -17.73 -15.26 -3.66
CA GLY A 177 -18.31 -16.20 -4.60
C GLY A 177 -18.41 -15.67 -6.04
N GLN A 178 -18.07 -14.41 -6.28
CA GLN A 178 -17.98 -13.81 -7.61
C GLN A 178 -16.52 -13.71 -8.04
N VAL A 179 -16.29 -13.71 -9.35
CA VAL A 179 -14.98 -13.42 -9.92
C VAL A 179 -14.87 -11.91 -10.11
N VAL A 180 -13.93 -11.29 -9.40
CA VAL A 180 -13.62 -9.87 -9.54
C VAL A 180 -12.49 -9.71 -10.54
N PRO A 181 -12.71 -9.04 -11.69
CA PRO A 181 -11.64 -8.74 -12.64
C PRO A 181 -10.52 -7.92 -12.01
N SER A 182 -9.27 -8.18 -12.43
CA SER A 182 -8.10 -7.44 -11.89
C SER A 182 -8.21 -5.93 -12.10
N GLU A 183 -8.77 -5.52 -13.23
CA GLU A 183 -9.05 -4.12 -13.59
C GLU A 183 -10.06 -3.49 -12.61
N GLU A 184 -11.19 -4.15 -12.40
CA GLU A 184 -12.22 -3.70 -11.46
C GLU A 184 -11.68 -3.59 -10.03
N LEU A 185 -10.94 -4.62 -9.57
CA LEU A 185 -10.32 -4.61 -8.26
C LEU A 185 -9.34 -3.45 -8.11
N PHE A 186 -8.54 -3.19 -9.15
CA PHE A 186 -7.62 -2.06 -9.15
C PHE A 186 -8.38 -0.73 -9.06
N GLU A 187 -9.33 -0.49 -9.94
CA GLU A 187 -10.10 0.77 -9.97
C GLU A 187 -10.85 1.02 -8.66
N ALA A 188 -11.48 -0.01 -8.11
CA ALA A 188 -12.18 0.08 -6.84
C ALA A 188 -11.27 0.40 -5.65
N VAL A 189 -10.10 -0.23 -5.61
CA VAL A 189 -9.17 -0.09 -4.48
C VAL A 189 -8.23 1.10 -4.65
N TRP A 190 -7.69 1.36 -5.85
CA TRP A 190 -6.79 2.51 -6.07
C TRP A 190 -7.54 3.81 -6.39
N GLY A 191 -8.77 3.72 -6.90
CA GLY A 191 -9.56 4.89 -7.30
C GLY A 191 -9.02 5.60 -8.54
N GLU A 192 -8.25 4.89 -9.34
CA GLU A 192 -7.62 5.33 -10.58
C GLU A 192 -7.98 4.38 -11.70
N LYS A 193 -7.95 4.85 -12.96
CA LYS A 193 -8.15 3.97 -14.10
C LYS A 193 -7.03 2.94 -14.20
N TYR A 194 -7.39 1.71 -14.47
CA TYR A 194 -6.45 0.64 -14.74
C TYR A 194 -5.66 0.96 -16.02
N MET A 195 -4.34 0.84 -15.95
CA MET A 195 -3.45 0.93 -17.11
C MET A 195 -2.75 -0.42 -17.28
N ASP A 196 -2.74 -0.95 -18.49
CA ASP A 196 -2.39 -2.32 -18.87
C ASP A 196 -1.06 -2.90 -18.35
N SER A 197 -0.19 -2.08 -17.79
CA SER A 197 1.10 -2.48 -17.23
C SER A 197 1.08 -2.72 -15.70
N ASN A 198 -0.08 -2.78 -15.07
CA ASN A 198 -0.17 -2.81 -13.61
C ASN A 198 -0.21 -4.23 -13.03
N ASN A 199 0.96 -4.87 -12.90
CA ASN A 199 1.12 -6.08 -12.08
C ASN A 199 0.93 -5.82 -10.55
N THR A 200 0.44 -4.63 -10.20
CA THR A 200 0.27 -4.15 -8.82
C THR A 200 -0.68 -5.03 -8.03
N VAL A 201 -1.85 -5.36 -8.60
CA VAL A 201 -2.85 -6.24 -7.95
C VAL A 201 -2.25 -7.61 -7.63
N MET A 202 -1.55 -8.21 -8.59
CA MET A 202 -0.93 -9.53 -8.45
C MET A 202 0.08 -9.56 -7.29
N SER A 203 0.92 -8.53 -7.17
CA SER A 203 1.92 -8.43 -6.09
C SER A 203 1.26 -8.29 -4.71
N HIS A 204 0.18 -7.53 -4.59
CA HIS A 204 -0.56 -7.40 -3.33
C HIS A 204 -1.33 -8.69 -2.97
N ILE A 205 -1.91 -9.37 -3.95
CA ILE A 205 -2.53 -10.69 -3.73
C ILE A 205 -1.50 -11.72 -3.27
N ALA A 206 -0.28 -11.71 -3.84
CA ALA A 206 0.79 -12.60 -3.41
C ALA A 206 1.15 -12.36 -1.93
N ARG A 207 1.31 -11.09 -1.51
CA ARG A 207 1.58 -10.73 -0.11
C ARG A 207 0.42 -11.06 0.83
N LEU A 208 -0.82 -10.84 0.41
CA LEU A 208 -1.99 -11.24 1.19
C LEU A 208 -1.98 -12.75 1.46
N ARG A 209 -1.74 -13.54 0.42
CA ARG A 209 -1.63 -15.01 0.55
C ARG A 209 -0.51 -15.41 1.51
N GLU A 210 0.66 -14.77 1.42
CA GLU A 210 1.77 -15.00 2.33
C GLU A 210 1.38 -14.71 3.79
N LYS A 211 0.77 -13.55 4.06
CA LYS A 211 0.27 -13.18 5.41
C LYS A 211 -0.84 -14.10 5.91
N MET A 212 -1.67 -14.61 5.02
CA MET A 212 -2.72 -15.59 5.32
C MET A 212 -2.18 -17.03 5.42
N HIS A 213 -0.87 -17.23 5.27
CA HIS A 213 -0.21 -18.54 5.22
C HIS A 213 -0.83 -19.50 4.17
N GLU A 214 -1.22 -18.94 3.03
CA GLU A 214 -1.82 -19.68 1.94
C GLU A 214 -0.77 -20.31 1.02
N PRO A 215 -0.92 -21.58 0.64
CA PRO A 215 -0.02 -22.20 -0.33
C PRO A 215 -0.20 -21.57 -1.72
N SER A 216 0.90 -21.13 -2.34
CA SER A 216 0.89 -20.42 -3.63
C SER A 216 0.20 -21.19 -4.77
N ARG A 217 0.29 -22.54 -4.75
CA ARG A 217 -0.28 -23.39 -5.82
C ARG A 217 -1.74 -23.77 -5.60
N ARG A 218 -2.23 -23.76 -4.35
CA ARG A 218 -3.62 -24.15 -4.00
C ARG A 218 -4.12 -23.26 -2.86
N PRO A 219 -4.34 -21.97 -3.11
CA PRO A 219 -4.85 -21.07 -2.08
C PRO A 219 -6.25 -21.50 -1.64
N ARG A 220 -6.55 -21.34 -0.34
CA ARG A 220 -7.83 -21.75 0.27
C ARG A 220 -8.89 -20.66 0.17
N PHE A 221 -8.47 -19.41 0.31
CA PHE A 221 -9.35 -18.24 0.33
C PHE A 221 -9.32 -17.49 -0.99
N ILE A 222 -8.19 -16.87 -1.34
CA ILE A 222 -8.09 -16.04 -2.54
C ILE A 222 -7.63 -16.89 -3.71
N LYS A 223 -8.56 -17.23 -4.60
CA LYS A 223 -8.27 -18.02 -5.81
C LYS A 223 -8.01 -17.12 -7.02
N THR A 224 -7.11 -17.55 -7.90
CA THR A 224 -6.88 -16.89 -9.19
C THR A 224 -7.74 -17.53 -10.26
N VAL A 225 -8.48 -16.72 -10.98
CA VAL A 225 -9.17 -17.10 -12.22
C VAL A 225 -8.31 -16.57 -13.36
N TRP A 226 -7.56 -17.48 -13.98
CA TRP A 226 -6.56 -17.14 -14.98
C TRP A 226 -7.14 -16.33 -16.14
N GLY A 227 -6.48 -15.22 -16.50
CA GLY A 227 -6.91 -14.32 -17.55
C GLY A 227 -8.09 -13.41 -17.20
N VAL A 228 -8.64 -13.51 -15.96
CA VAL A 228 -9.78 -12.69 -15.52
C VAL A 228 -9.44 -11.90 -14.24
N GLY A 229 -9.16 -12.58 -13.12
CA GLY A 229 -8.97 -11.90 -11.86
C GLY A 229 -8.94 -12.84 -10.66
N TYR A 230 -9.64 -12.46 -9.60
CA TYR A 230 -9.60 -13.14 -8.31
C TYR A 230 -10.99 -13.37 -7.74
N THR A 231 -11.13 -14.42 -6.93
CA THR A 231 -12.34 -14.69 -6.17
C THR A 231 -11.98 -15.15 -4.76
N ILE A 232 -12.88 -14.93 -3.80
CA ILE A 232 -12.77 -15.45 -2.44
C ILE A 232 -13.98 -16.36 -2.16
N GLU A 233 -13.73 -17.54 -1.54
CA GLU A 233 -14.76 -18.55 -1.28
C GLU A 233 -14.80 -18.97 0.20
#